data_51392f34208d78328a7003abe22acc30
#
_entry.id   51392f34208d78328a7003abe22acc30
#
_cell.length_a   1.000
_cell.length_b   1.000
_cell.length_c   1.000
_cell.angle_alpha   90.00
_cell.angle_beta   90.00
_cell.angle_gamma   90.00
#
_symmetry.space_group_name_H-M   'P 1'
#
loop_
_entity.id
_entity.type
_entity.pdbx_description
1 polymer ?
#
loop_
_entity_poly.entity_id
_entity_poly.type
_entity_poly.pdbx_seq_one_letter_code
_entity_poly.pdbx_strand_id
1 'polypeptide(L)'
;MTASAFSVFSINNLKKIEQLIWDFFQQGVKNKKSAFHLPTIATCSEKSFNLRTVVLRQVIREDNIVVFHTDIRSKKIAELKSNNKLLLHIYDKKNKIQIQAEGKAKIFNKVKLNNLTWSSLSNNTRSAYLIKETPGKKIANEKDLKYLSHDDGYNNFSIVKVKISKIIFLHLNHNGNKKALLKYERKNNKYFWLVP
;
A
#
# COMPACT_ATOMS: atom_id res chain seq x y z
N MET A 1 10.98 25.43 1.83
CA MET A 1 10.20 25.96 0.69
C MET A 1 8.93 25.13 0.58
N THR A 2 7.81 25.70 0.97
CA THR A 2 6.47 25.09 0.88
C THR A 2 6.09 25.02 -0.60
N ALA A 3 5.95 23.82 -1.14
CA ALA A 3 5.39 23.64 -2.47
C ALA A 3 4.02 24.32 -2.52
N SER A 4 3.90 25.39 -3.31
CA SER A 4 2.66 26.07 -3.57
C SER A 4 1.63 25.04 -4.01
N ALA A 5 0.41 25.15 -3.51
CA ALA A 5 -0.72 24.33 -3.86
C ALA A 5 -0.97 24.47 -5.38
N PHE A 6 -0.30 23.68 -6.19
CA PHE A 6 -0.70 23.48 -7.57
C PHE A 6 -2.11 22.91 -7.52
N SER A 7 -3.08 23.73 -7.96
CA SER A 7 -4.45 23.28 -8.04
C SER A 7 -4.47 22.05 -8.96
N VAL A 8 -4.74 20.88 -8.38
CA VAL A 8 -4.90 19.60 -9.14
C VAL A 8 -5.92 19.80 -10.27
N PHE A 9 -6.85 20.73 -10.08
CA PHE A 9 -7.86 21.10 -11.07
C PHE A 9 -7.27 21.69 -12.37
N SER A 10 -6.14 22.41 -12.30
CA SER A 10 -5.50 22.99 -13.50
C SER A 10 -4.74 21.97 -14.35
N ILE A 11 -4.55 20.72 -13.87
CA ILE A 11 -3.79 19.70 -14.60
C ILE A 11 -4.67 19.06 -15.67
N ASN A 12 -4.42 19.38 -16.96
CA ASN A 12 -5.07 18.78 -18.12
C ASN A 12 -4.13 17.84 -18.90
N ASN A 13 -3.13 17.27 -18.24
CA ASN A 13 -2.15 16.37 -18.84
C ASN A 13 -2.04 15.08 -18.02
N LEU A 14 -2.31 13.95 -18.65
CA LEU A 14 -2.33 12.64 -18.02
C LEU A 14 -0.94 12.20 -17.49
N LYS A 15 0.15 12.58 -18.14
CA LYS A 15 1.51 12.31 -17.64
C LYS A 15 1.81 13.11 -16.37
N LYS A 16 1.33 14.36 -16.28
CA LYS A 16 1.45 15.17 -15.05
C LYS A 16 0.61 14.58 -13.92
N ILE A 17 -0.57 14.03 -14.21
CA ILE A 17 -1.38 13.30 -13.20
C ILE A 17 -0.64 12.06 -12.72
N GLU A 18 -0.07 11.27 -13.60
CA GLU A 18 0.78 10.13 -13.21
C GLU A 18 1.91 10.56 -12.28
N GLN A 19 2.66 11.59 -12.66
CA GLN A 19 3.75 12.13 -11.86
C GLN A 19 3.27 12.53 -10.46
N LEU A 20 2.18 13.28 -10.38
CA LEU A 20 1.57 13.71 -9.13
C LEU A 20 1.19 12.53 -8.22
N ILE A 21 0.59 11.47 -8.78
CA ILE A 21 0.21 10.27 -8.03
C ILE A 21 1.43 9.61 -7.40
N TRP A 22 2.50 9.43 -8.17
CA TRP A 22 3.74 8.82 -7.66
C TRP A 22 4.45 9.70 -6.64
N ASP A 23 4.41 11.02 -6.80
CA ASP A 23 4.93 11.97 -5.82
C ASP A 23 4.15 11.88 -4.51
N PHE A 24 2.82 11.74 -4.55
CA PHE A 24 2.00 11.49 -3.36
C PHE A 24 2.32 10.15 -2.69
N PHE A 25 2.54 9.08 -3.44
CA PHE A 25 3.01 7.82 -2.88
C PHE A 25 4.35 8.00 -2.16
N GLN A 26 5.32 8.69 -2.77
CA GLN A 26 6.63 8.96 -2.14
C GLN A 26 6.48 9.81 -0.87
N GLN A 27 5.61 10.82 -0.88
CA GLN A 27 5.28 11.61 0.32
C GLN A 27 4.65 10.72 1.41
N GLY A 28 3.81 9.76 1.05
CA GLY A 28 3.21 8.79 1.98
C GLY A 28 4.23 7.97 2.74
N VAL A 29 5.37 7.64 2.13
CA VAL A 29 6.48 6.95 2.83
C VAL A 29 7.13 7.87 3.88
N LYS A 30 7.34 9.14 3.55
CA LYS A 30 8.11 10.09 4.37
C LYS A 30 7.26 10.79 5.44
N ASN A 31 5.99 11.05 5.16
CA ASN A 31 5.09 11.84 6.00
C ASN A 31 3.93 11.01 6.54
N LYS A 32 3.98 10.69 7.85
CA LYS A 32 2.93 9.92 8.54
C LYS A 32 1.55 10.59 8.55
N LYS A 33 1.49 11.92 8.32
CA LYS A 33 0.23 12.68 8.22
C LYS A 33 -0.38 12.66 6.81
N SER A 34 0.35 12.15 5.81
CA SER A 34 -0.18 12.00 4.45
C SER A 34 -1.26 10.92 4.40
N ALA A 35 -2.34 11.15 3.66
CA ALA A 35 -3.35 10.14 3.38
C ALA A 35 -2.75 8.89 2.68
N PHE A 36 -1.67 9.09 1.94
CA PHE A 36 -0.96 8.01 1.25
C PHE A 36 -0.08 7.15 2.16
N HIS A 37 0.09 7.55 3.45
CA HIS A 37 0.85 6.74 4.42
C HIS A 37 0.13 5.45 4.82
N LEU A 38 -1.20 5.51 4.87
CA LEU A 38 -2.06 4.42 5.37
C LEU A 38 -3.09 3.98 4.30
N PRO A 39 -2.64 3.44 3.16
CA PRO A 39 -3.55 2.94 2.16
C PRO A 39 -4.38 1.76 2.70
N THR A 40 -5.63 1.66 2.24
CA THR A 40 -6.47 0.47 2.42
C THR A 40 -6.21 -0.50 1.29
N ILE A 41 -5.98 -1.77 1.60
CA ILE A 41 -5.88 -2.84 0.60
C ILE A 41 -7.08 -3.77 0.67
N ALA A 42 -7.55 -4.21 -0.49
CA ALA A 42 -8.50 -5.30 -0.64
C ALA A 42 -7.76 -6.53 -1.18
N THR A 43 -7.94 -7.66 -0.51
CA THR A 43 -7.56 -8.99 -0.99
C THR A 43 -8.78 -9.89 -0.98
N CYS A 44 -8.80 -10.91 -1.82
CA CYS A 44 -9.92 -11.82 -1.91
C CYS A 44 -9.47 -13.27 -1.76
N SER A 45 -10.34 -14.08 -1.19
CA SER A 45 -10.37 -15.52 -1.32
C SER A 45 -11.58 -15.92 -2.16
N GLU A 46 -11.74 -17.19 -2.49
CA GLU A 46 -12.92 -17.69 -3.21
C GLU A 46 -14.25 -17.32 -2.54
N LYS A 47 -14.25 -17.16 -1.22
CA LYS A 47 -15.47 -16.99 -0.41
C LYS A 47 -15.64 -15.58 0.19
N SER A 48 -14.62 -14.72 0.16
CA SER A 48 -14.70 -13.43 0.87
C SER A 48 -13.76 -12.39 0.32
N PHE A 49 -14.18 -11.13 0.42
CA PHE A 49 -13.34 -9.96 0.26
C PHE A 49 -12.94 -9.45 1.64
N ASN A 50 -11.69 -9.06 1.79
CA ASN A 50 -11.19 -8.54 3.04
C ASN A 50 -10.48 -7.20 2.82
N LEU A 51 -10.87 -6.20 3.61
CA LEU A 51 -10.29 -4.86 3.61
C LEU A 51 -9.45 -4.65 4.87
N ARG A 52 -8.31 -4.00 4.75
CA ARG A 52 -7.51 -3.54 5.90
C ARG A 52 -6.55 -2.44 5.48
N THR A 53 -6.21 -1.61 6.44
CA THR A 53 -5.17 -0.60 6.28
C THR A 53 -3.79 -1.24 6.43
N VAL A 54 -2.84 -0.77 5.64
CA VAL A 54 -1.42 -1.12 5.75
C VAL A 54 -0.58 0.15 5.78
N VAL A 55 0.65 0.05 6.28
CA VAL A 55 1.58 1.18 6.26
C VAL A 55 2.43 1.11 5.00
N LEU A 56 2.40 2.15 4.19
CA LEU A 56 3.28 2.28 3.04
C LEU A 56 4.72 2.48 3.50
N ARG A 57 5.62 1.60 3.10
CA ARG A 57 7.02 1.59 3.58
C ARG A 57 8.03 2.02 2.55
N GLN A 58 7.78 1.73 1.29
CA GLN A 58 8.67 2.10 0.19
C GLN A 58 7.90 2.25 -1.12
N VAL A 59 8.42 3.06 -2.01
CA VAL A 59 7.98 3.21 -3.39
C VAL A 59 9.19 3.08 -4.30
N ILE A 60 9.09 2.24 -5.32
CA ILE A 60 10.07 2.07 -6.38
C ILE A 60 9.36 2.47 -7.67
N ARG A 61 9.48 3.76 -8.01
CA ARG A 61 8.70 4.39 -9.08
C ARG A 61 9.03 3.79 -10.46
N GLU A 62 10.29 3.54 -10.72
CA GLU A 62 10.80 3.02 -11.99
C GLU A 62 10.17 1.68 -12.35
N ASP A 63 9.82 0.92 -11.32
CA ASP A 63 9.20 -0.39 -11.43
C ASP A 63 7.68 -0.39 -11.22
N ASN A 64 7.08 0.76 -10.90
CA ASN A 64 5.68 0.88 -10.46
C ASN A 64 5.38 -0.01 -9.24
N ILE A 65 6.28 -0.07 -8.25
CA ILE A 65 6.14 -0.91 -7.07
C ILE A 65 5.89 -0.06 -5.84
N VAL A 66 4.90 -0.48 -5.05
CA VAL A 66 4.69 -0.04 -3.67
C VAL A 66 4.95 -1.20 -2.71
N VAL A 67 5.44 -0.89 -1.49
CA VAL A 67 5.87 -1.91 -0.52
C VAL A 67 5.21 -1.65 0.82
N PHE A 68 4.71 -2.72 1.44
CA PHE A 68 4.29 -2.73 2.83
C PHE A 68 4.85 -3.95 3.57
N HIS A 69 4.89 -3.87 4.89
CA HIS A 69 5.31 -4.98 5.74
C HIS A 69 4.11 -5.60 6.44
N THR A 70 4.19 -6.90 6.72
CA THR A 70 3.13 -7.60 7.43
C THR A 70 3.63 -8.88 8.09
N ASP A 71 2.85 -9.41 9.02
CA ASP A 71 3.09 -10.73 9.59
C ASP A 71 2.77 -11.81 8.54
N ILE A 72 3.72 -12.74 8.34
CA ILE A 72 3.61 -13.84 7.36
C ILE A 72 2.44 -14.79 7.68
N ARG A 73 2.02 -14.85 8.93
CA ARG A 73 0.92 -15.70 9.43
C ARG A 73 -0.46 -15.09 9.20
N SER A 74 -0.51 -13.81 8.79
CA SER A 74 -1.78 -13.08 8.65
C SER A 74 -2.64 -13.60 7.50
N LYS A 75 -3.98 -13.51 7.66
CA LYS A 75 -4.97 -13.95 6.66
C LYS A 75 -4.71 -13.39 5.25
N LYS A 76 -4.28 -12.11 5.15
CA LYS A 76 -3.95 -11.49 3.85
C LYS A 76 -2.83 -12.21 3.11
N ILE A 77 -1.88 -12.81 3.82
CA ILE A 77 -0.78 -13.57 3.20
C ILE A 77 -1.31 -14.88 2.61
N ALA A 78 -2.19 -15.59 3.30
CA ALA A 78 -2.84 -16.78 2.76
C ALA A 78 -3.66 -16.45 1.50
N GLU A 79 -4.42 -15.36 1.55
CA GLU A 79 -5.19 -14.85 0.40
C GLU A 79 -4.27 -14.49 -0.79
N LEU A 80 -3.18 -13.74 -0.54
CA LEU A 80 -2.22 -13.35 -1.58
C LEU A 80 -1.39 -14.51 -2.14
N LYS A 81 -1.23 -15.60 -1.40
CA LYS A 81 -0.63 -16.84 -1.91
C LYS A 81 -1.57 -17.57 -2.85
N SER A 82 -2.87 -17.58 -2.58
CA SER A 82 -3.90 -18.17 -3.44
C SER A 82 -4.18 -17.27 -4.66
N ASN A 83 -4.38 -15.98 -4.45
CA ASN A 83 -4.60 -15.00 -5.51
C ASN A 83 -3.74 -13.76 -5.26
N ASN A 84 -2.68 -13.60 -6.01
CA ASN A 84 -1.72 -12.52 -5.80
C ASN A 84 -2.21 -11.13 -6.25
N LYS A 85 -3.43 -11.00 -6.76
CA LYS A 85 -4.03 -9.71 -7.11
C LYS A 85 -4.53 -9.00 -5.86
N LEU A 86 -4.37 -7.71 -5.82
CA LEU A 86 -4.96 -6.85 -4.81
C LEU A 86 -5.36 -5.49 -5.40
N LEU A 87 -6.31 -4.85 -4.74
CA LEU A 87 -6.69 -3.46 -4.95
C LEU A 87 -6.18 -2.64 -3.78
N LEU A 88 -5.55 -1.51 -4.07
CA LEU A 88 -5.16 -0.50 -3.10
C LEU A 88 -6.04 0.72 -3.29
N HIS A 89 -6.60 1.26 -2.20
CA HIS A 89 -7.45 2.44 -2.20
C HIS A 89 -6.90 3.49 -1.25
N ILE A 90 -6.92 4.75 -1.70
CA ILE A 90 -6.59 5.93 -0.90
C ILE A 90 -7.62 7.01 -1.20
N TYR A 91 -8.08 7.70 -0.17
CA TYR A 91 -8.82 8.95 -0.30
C TYR A 91 -8.10 10.06 0.45
N ASP A 92 -7.61 11.04 -0.28
CA ASP A 92 -7.01 12.26 0.28
C ASP A 92 -8.08 13.35 0.40
N LYS A 93 -8.59 13.50 1.61
CA LYS A 93 -9.62 14.50 1.93
C LYS A 93 -9.15 15.93 1.65
N LYS A 94 -7.87 16.24 1.89
CA LYS A 94 -7.31 17.58 1.71
C LYS A 94 -7.32 17.99 0.24
N ASN A 95 -6.86 17.10 -0.63
CA ASN A 95 -6.78 17.33 -2.06
C ASN A 95 -8.02 16.86 -2.82
N LYS A 96 -8.99 16.23 -2.13
CA LYS A 96 -10.21 15.62 -2.71
C LYS A 96 -9.90 14.61 -3.83
N ILE A 97 -8.83 13.84 -3.64
CA ILE A 97 -8.34 12.85 -4.60
C ILE A 97 -8.64 11.45 -4.11
N GLN A 98 -9.19 10.61 -4.98
CA GLN A 98 -9.29 9.18 -4.80
C GLN A 98 -8.36 8.46 -5.75
N ILE A 99 -7.63 7.49 -5.23
CA ILE A 99 -6.80 6.56 -5.99
C ILE A 99 -7.32 5.14 -5.77
N GLN A 100 -7.52 4.41 -6.86
CA GLN A 100 -7.69 2.97 -6.87
C GLN A 100 -6.56 2.38 -7.72
N ALA A 101 -5.68 1.58 -7.10
CA ALA A 101 -4.54 0.98 -7.81
C ALA A 101 -4.63 -0.54 -7.75
N GLU A 102 -4.69 -1.19 -8.91
CA GLU A 102 -4.64 -2.64 -9.03
C GLU A 102 -3.20 -3.11 -9.23
N GLY A 103 -2.84 -4.20 -8.58
CA GLY A 103 -1.50 -4.76 -8.72
C GLY A 103 -1.42 -6.23 -8.36
N LYS A 104 -0.22 -6.78 -8.59
CA LYS A 104 0.14 -8.15 -8.20
C LYS A 104 1.18 -8.11 -7.10
N ALA A 105 0.92 -8.84 -6.02
CA ALA A 105 1.80 -8.96 -4.87
C ALA A 105 2.85 -10.05 -5.06
N LYS A 106 4.07 -9.78 -4.57
CA LYS A 106 5.12 -10.77 -4.35
C LYS A 106 5.55 -10.70 -2.88
N ILE A 107 5.53 -11.83 -2.20
CA ILE A 107 5.81 -11.96 -0.78
C ILE A 107 7.25 -12.41 -0.60
N PHE A 108 7.98 -11.75 0.30
CA PHE A 108 9.35 -12.08 0.69
C PHE A 108 9.39 -12.35 2.19
N ASN A 109 9.92 -13.52 2.54
CA ASN A 109 10.13 -13.92 3.93
C ASN A 109 11.42 -14.72 4.02
N LYS A 110 12.21 -14.51 5.08
CA LYS A 110 13.47 -15.21 5.35
C LYS A 110 14.53 -15.11 4.23
N VAL A 111 14.54 -14.03 3.45
CA VAL A 111 15.56 -13.76 2.44
C VAL A 111 16.47 -12.61 2.88
N LYS A 112 17.64 -12.45 2.25
CA LYS A 112 18.61 -11.38 2.58
C LYS A 112 17.96 -9.98 2.70
N LEU A 113 17.00 -9.67 1.84
CA LEU A 113 16.24 -8.42 1.88
C LEU A 113 15.49 -8.23 3.21
N ASN A 114 14.90 -9.31 3.76
CA ASN A 114 14.19 -9.25 5.04
C ASN A 114 15.14 -8.97 6.20
N ASN A 115 16.33 -9.57 6.22
CA ASN A 115 17.34 -9.31 7.25
C ASN A 115 17.73 -7.83 7.29
N LEU A 116 18.11 -7.27 6.16
CA LEU A 116 18.51 -5.86 6.04
C LEU A 116 17.37 -4.92 6.49
N THR A 117 16.15 -5.21 6.05
CA THR A 117 14.97 -4.41 6.41
C THR A 117 14.67 -4.55 7.90
N TRP A 118 14.64 -5.78 8.44
CA TRP A 118 14.39 -6.03 9.86
C TRP A 118 15.37 -5.30 10.76
N SER A 119 16.66 -5.36 10.44
CA SER A 119 17.71 -4.68 11.22
C SER A 119 17.55 -3.15 11.24
N SER A 120 16.98 -2.57 10.20
CA SER A 120 16.71 -1.13 10.11
C SER A 120 15.42 -0.68 10.81
N LEU A 121 14.53 -1.61 11.24
CA LEU A 121 13.29 -1.26 11.92
C LEU A 121 13.55 -0.82 13.37
N SER A 122 12.81 0.17 13.84
CA SER A 122 12.78 0.52 15.27
C SER A 122 12.14 -0.59 16.11
N ASN A 123 12.49 -0.67 17.39
CA ASN A 123 11.91 -1.64 18.33
C ASN A 123 10.39 -1.56 18.38
N ASN A 124 9.81 -0.34 18.36
CA ASN A 124 8.36 -0.15 18.30
C ASN A 124 7.72 -0.76 17.05
N THR A 125 8.42 -0.74 15.93
CA THR A 125 7.91 -1.36 14.69
C THR A 125 8.06 -2.87 14.74
N ARG A 126 9.15 -3.39 15.31
CA ARG A 126 9.39 -4.84 15.49
C ARG A 126 8.38 -5.46 16.44
N SER A 127 7.97 -4.75 17.51
CA SER A 127 7.04 -5.27 18.53
C SER A 127 5.75 -5.85 17.94
N ALA A 128 5.26 -5.30 16.82
CA ALA A 128 4.08 -5.82 16.11
C ALA A 128 4.23 -7.27 15.61
N TYR A 129 5.46 -7.78 15.50
CA TYR A 129 5.77 -9.14 15.04
C TYR A 129 6.14 -10.09 16.18
N LEU A 130 6.24 -9.59 17.42
CA LEU A 130 6.62 -10.38 18.59
C LEU A 130 5.45 -11.11 19.25
N ILE A 131 4.20 -10.84 18.83
CA ILE A 131 3.04 -11.52 19.39
C ILE A 131 3.08 -13.00 18.97
N LYS A 132 3.00 -13.92 19.97
CA LYS A 132 3.06 -15.36 19.73
C LYS A 132 1.86 -15.87 18.96
N GLU A 133 0.68 -15.35 19.26
CA GLU A 133 -0.56 -15.72 18.62
C GLU A 133 -0.62 -15.23 17.16
N THR A 134 -1.23 -16.02 16.30
CA THR A 134 -1.45 -15.65 14.90
C THR A 134 -2.43 -14.46 14.81
N PRO A 135 -2.13 -13.44 13.98
CA PRO A 135 -3.01 -12.30 13.80
C PRO A 135 -4.44 -12.72 13.41
N GLY A 136 -5.43 -12.21 14.17
CA GLY A 136 -6.85 -12.54 13.99
C GLY A 136 -7.34 -13.78 14.74
N LYS A 137 -6.48 -14.46 15.54
CA LYS A 137 -6.90 -15.51 16.46
C LYS A 137 -7.80 -14.91 17.56
N LYS A 138 -8.89 -15.59 17.88
CA LYS A 138 -9.73 -15.22 19.02
C LYS A 138 -8.98 -15.55 20.33
N ILE A 139 -8.96 -14.60 21.25
CA ILE A 139 -8.42 -14.72 22.61
C ILE A 139 -9.52 -14.32 23.60
N ALA A 140 -9.48 -14.86 24.81
CA ALA A 140 -10.46 -14.55 25.83
C ALA A 140 -10.23 -13.17 26.46
N ASN A 141 -8.97 -12.80 26.67
CA ASN A 141 -8.59 -11.53 27.26
C ASN A 141 -7.34 -10.98 26.55
N GLU A 142 -7.27 -9.65 26.37
CA GLU A 142 -6.09 -8.96 25.80
C GLU A 142 -4.81 -9.23 26.62
N LYS A 143 -4.94 -9.40 27.93
CA LYS A 143 -3.82 -9.71 28.84
C LYS A 143 -3.22 -11.10 28.61
N ASP A 144 -3.90 -11.98 27.87
CA ASP A 144 -3.41 -13.33 27.56
C ASP A 144 -2.38 -13.34 26.42
N LEU A 145 -2.10 -12.19 25.82
CA LEU A 145 -1.09 -12.06 24.75
C LEU A 145 0.29 -12.44 25.29
N LYS A 146 0.95 -13.36 24.59
CA LYS A 146 2.33 -13.79 24.86
C LYS A 146 3.25 -13.21 23.79
N TYR A 147 4.45 -12.84 24.22
CA TYR A 147 5.44 -12.25 23.36
C TYR A 147 6.62 -13.21 23.11
N LEU A 148 7.12 -13.16 21.89
CA LEU A 148 8.29 -13.90 21.43
C LEU A 148 9.57 -13.10 21.68
N SER A 149 10.73 -13.77 21.60
CA SER A 149 12.02 -13.10 21.49
C SER A 149 12.13 -12.26 20.20
N HIS A 150 13.12 -11.36 20.15
CA HIS A 150 13.39 -10.57 18.94
C HIS A 150 13.71 -11.45 17.72
N ASP A 151 14.47 -12.52 17.93
CA ASP A 151 14.89 -13.43 16.85
C ASP A 151 13.71 -14.24 16.32
N ASP A 152 12.83 -14.68 17.21
CA ASP A 152 11.61 -15.37 16.83
C ASP A 152 10.64 -14.45 16.07
N GLY A 153 10.56 -13.18 16.48
CA GLY A 153 9.74 -12.17 15.81
C GLY A 153 10.15 -11.93 14.35
N TYR A 154 11.44 -12.04 14.03
CA TYR A 154 11.95 -11.98 12.66
C TYR A 154 11.28 -13.04 11.76
N ASN A 155 11.02 -14.23 12.28
CA ASN A 155 10.37 -15.31 11.52
C ASN A 155 8.95 -14.95 11.06
N ASN A 156 8.29 -14.05 11.80
CA ASN A 156 6.94 -13.55 11.47
C ASN A 156 6.96 -12.39 10.49
N PHE A 157 8.11 -11.72 10.30
CA PHE A 157 8.23 -10.56 9.44
C PHE A 157 8.24 -10.92 7.97
N SER A 158 7.43 -10.22 7.17
CA SER A 158 7.44 -10.35 5.72
C SER A 158 7.30 -9.00 5.02
N ILE A 159 7.89 -8.91 3.84
CA ILE A 159 7.82 -7.78 2.93
C ILE A 159 6.91 -8.15 1.78
N VAL A 160 5.95 -7.31 1.46
CA VAL A 160 5.08 -7.47 0.30
C VAL A 160 5.37 -6.35 -0.68
N LYS A 161 5.86 -6.70 -1.87
CA LYS A 161 6.03 -5.81 -3.01
C LYS A 161 4.84 -5.96 -3.94
N VAL A 162 4.19 -4.86 -4.26
CA VAL A 162 3.02 -4.82 -5.14
C VAL A 162 3.39 -4.11 -6.43
N LYS A 163 3.46 -4.83 -7.52
CA LYS A 163 3.64 -4.29 -8.87
C LYS A 163 2.30 -3.75 -9.35
N ILE A 164 2.16 -2.44 -9.41
CA ILE A 164 0.95 -1.77 -9.89
C ILE A 164 0.87 -1.92 -11.41
N SER A 165 -0.28 -2.33 -11.89
CA SER A 165 -0.58 -2.49 -13.33
C SER A 165 -1.61 -1.50 -13.84
N LYS A 166 -2.44 -0.93 -12.92
CA LYS A 166 -3.51 0.00 -13.29
C LYS A 166 -3.77 0.96 -12.13
N ILE A 167 -4.00 2.24 -12.45
CA ILE A 167 -4.49 3.24 -11.50
C ILE A 167 -5.72 3.92 -12.09
N ILE A 168 -6.77 4.05 -11.28
CA ILE A 168 -7.90 4.95 -11.51
C ILE A 168 -7.73 6.13 -10.56
N PHE A 169 -7.63 7.31 -11.12
CA PHE A 169 -7.58 8.59 -10.44
C PHE A 169 -8.92 9.28 -10.55
N LEU A 170 -9.44 9.82 -9.45
CA LEU A 170 -10.60 10.69 -9.42
C LEU A 170 -10.29 11.91 -8.55
N HIS A 171 -10.46 13.09 -9.11
CA HIS A 171 -10.43 14.36 -8.39
C HIS A 171 -11.84 14.93 -8.33
N LEU A 172 -12.34 15.11 -7.10
CA LEU A 172 -13.66 15.66 -6.84
C LEU A 172 -13.58 17.18 -6.76
N ASN A 173 -14.36 17.86 -7.61
CA ASN A 173 -14.39 19.32 -7.65
C ASN A 173 -15.79 19.82 -8.03
N HIS A 174 -16.28 20.87 -7.36
CA HIS A 174 -17.58 21.47 -7.61
C HIS A 174 -17.72 22.07 -9.03
N ASN A 175 -16.61 22.46 -9.68
CA ASN A 175 -16.57 22.93 -11.06
C ASN A 175 -16.42 21.79 -12.09
N GLY A 176 -16.62 20.54 -11.67
CA GLY A 176 -16.50 19.36 -12.50
C GLY A 176 -15.44 18.38 -12.01
N ASN A 177 -15.79 17.13 -11.93
CA ASN A 177 -14.86 16.06 -11.53
C ASN A 177 -13.92 15.73 -12.70
N LYS A 178 -12.72 15.23 -12.36
CA LYS A 178 -11.77 14.68 -13.35
C LYS A 178 -11.45 13.24 -12.99
N LYS A 179 -11.56 12.36 -13.96
CA LYS A 179 -11.25 10.95 -13.79
C LYS A 179 -10.32 10.48 -14.88
N ALA A 180 -9.31 9.71 -14.50
CA ALA A 180 -8.30 9.19 -15.41
C ALA A 180 -8.00 7.72 -15.13
N LEU A 181 -7.65 6.99 -16.18
CA LEU A 181 -7.17 5.63 -16.15
C LEU A 181 -5.74 5.60 -16.65
N LEU A 182 -4.84 5.06 -15.83
CA LEU A 182 -3.45 4.82 -16.19
C LEU A 182 -3.21 3.31 -16.19
N LYS A 183 -2.73 2.76 -17.31
CA LYS A 183 -2.36 1.34 -17.46
C LYS A 183 -0.86 1.24 -17.70
N TYR A 184 -0.19 0.43 -16.89
CA TYR A 184 1.23 0.14 -17.00
C TYR A 184 1.42 -1.18 -17.76
N GLU A 185 1.85 -1.09 -19.01
CA GLU A 185 2.09 -2.23 -19.89
C GLU A 185 3.59 -2.38 -20.18
N ARG A 186 4.03 -3.60 -20.56
CA ARG A 186 5.47 -3.89 -20.73
C ARG A 186 6.18 -3.00 -21.78
N LYS A 187 5.48 -2.62 -22.85
CA LYS A 187 6.08 -1.84 -23.95
C LYS A 187 5.80 -0.36 -23.82
N ASN A 188 4.56 0.03 -23.57
CA ASN A 188 4.15 1.43 -23.47
C ASN A 188 3.01 1.59 -22.47
N ASN A 189 3.14 2.58 -21.58
CA ASN A 189 2.04 2.96 -20.69
C ASN A 189 0.92 3.63 -21.49
N LYS A 190 -0.33 3.34 -21.14
CA LYS A 190 -1.52 3.91 -21.78
C LYS A 190 -2.31 4.72 -20.77
N TYR A 191 -2.71 5.92 -21.14
CA TYR A 191 -3.46 6.83 -20.28
C TYR A 191 -4.71 7.32 -21.00
N PHE A 192 -5.82 7.38 -20.27
CA PHE A 192 -7.11 7.76 -20.78
C PHE A 192 -7.85 8.67 -19.81
N TRP A 193 -8.55 9.65 -20.32
CA TRP A 193 -9.60 10.30 -19.57
C TRP A 193 -10.82 9.38 -19.49
N LEU A 194 -11.50 9.40 -18.36
CA LEU A 194 -12.76 8.68 -18.16
C LEU A 194 -13.87 9.68 -17.84
N VAL A 195 -15.10 9.30 -18.15
CA VAL A 195 -16.27 9.99 -17.60
C VAL A 195 -16.26 9.78 -16.08
N PRO A 196 -16.36 10.85 -15.26
CA PRO A 196 -16.34 10.79 -13.81
C PRO A 196 -17.44 9.93 -13.20
#